data_88f2bf2d55c18c0b532818262b932e92
#
_entry.id   88f2bf2d55c18c0b532818262b932e92
#
_cell.length_a   1.000
_cell.length_b   1.000
_cell.length_c   1.000
_cell.angle_alpha   90.00
_cell.angle_beta   90.00
_cell.angle_gamma   90.00
#
_symmetry.space_group_name_H-M   'P 1'
#
loop_
_entity.id
_entity.type
_entity.pdbx_description
1 polymer ?
#
loop_
_entity_poly.entity_id
_entity_poly.type
_entity_poly.pdbx_seq_one_letter_code
_entity_poly.pdbx_strand_id
1 'polypeptide(L)'
;MVQKILFSQPRPTTEHNPYSRLTEQFGVPCDFYQFIHIEGLEAREFRQQRINPLDYTAIILNSKLSADHFFRLCEEMRLNVPEEMHYYCVSEAVGLYLQKYIQYRKRRVFFPETGNRFEDLLPAMHRRPNETYLMVLSDIHTQDQINMFASNNIEVKPAVMYRTVTTPWPEDKPFDYDVIALFTPAGVKALHENFPEWRQGKTLIAAFGEGTIRALDETGYRVDIKAGPGQEFASLPTAIADYLEKNA
;
A
#
# COMPACT_ATOMS: atom_id res chain seq x y z
N MET A 1 2.30 -14.86 29.80
CA MET A 1 2.54 -13.40 29.89
C MET A 1 3.28 -13.00 28.64
N VAL A 2 2.83 -11.95 27.95
CA VAL A 2 3.46 -11.42 26.73
C VAL A 2 4.74 -10.70 27.13
N GLN A 3 5.87 -11.04 26.52
CA GLN A 3 7.18 -10.46 26.80
C GLN A 3 7.76 -9.67 25.62
N LYS A 4 7.30 -9.94 24.37
CA LYS A 4 7.90 -9.34 23.18
C LYS A 4 6.89 -9.25 22.03
N ILE A 5 6.77 -8.07 21.43
CA ILE A 5 5.83 -7.79 20.32
C ILE A 5 6.60 -7.39 19.07
N LEU A 6 6.22 -7.97 17.92
CA LEU A 6 6.72 -7.57 16.61
C LEU A 6 5.63 -6.84 15.81
N PHE A 7 5.94 -5.67 15.30
CA PHE A 7 5.11 -4.93 14.35
C PHE A 7 5.71 -5.02 12.94
N SER A 8 4.93 -5.50 11.97
CA SER A 8 5.35 -5.71 10.57
C SER A 8 5.40 -4.41 9.75
N GLN A 9 5.89 -3.34 10.34
CA GLN A 9 6.03 -2.01 9.74
C GLN A 9 7.30 -1.32 10.19
N PRO A 10 7.73 -0.22 9.53
CA PRO A 10 8.83 0.61 10.00
C PRO A 10 8.55 1.18 11.39
N ARG A 11 9.62 1.39 12.18
CA ARG A 11 9.50 2.06 13.47
C ARG A 11 9.00 3.51 13.26
N PRO A 12 7.94 3.94 13.98
CA PRO A 12 7.50 5.32 13.95
C PRO A 12 8.60 6.28 14.40
N THR A 13 8.72 7.41 13.70
CA THR A 13 9.74 8.44 13.99
C THR A 13 9.28 9.49 14.99
N THR A 14 7.99 9.51 15.34
CA THR A 14 7.41 10.48 16.28
C THR A 14 7.66 10.03 17.73
N GLU A 15 8.06 10.97 18.60
CA GLU A 15 8.31 10.72 20.03
C GLU A 15 7.05 10.23 20.76
N HIS A 16 5.89 10.83 20.45
CA HIS A 16 4.60 10.39 20.98
C HIS A 16 3.90 9.47 19.97
N ASN A 17 4.24 8.21 20.00
CA ASN A 17 3.59 7.21 19.17
C ASN A 17 2.77 6.23 20.03
N PRO A 18 1.68 5.65 19.50
CA PRO A 18 0.80 4.77 20.29
C PRO A 18 1.47 3.47 20.76
N TYR A 19 2.66 3.16 20.26
CA TYR A 19 3.42 1.96 20.65
C TYR A 19 4.25 2.18 21.93
N SER A 20 4.62 3.44 22.26
CA SER A 20 5.35 3.75 23.50
C SER A 20 4.54 3.38 24.73
N ARG A 21 3.20 3.51 24.66
CA ARG A 21 2.29 3.09 25.73
C ARG A 21 2.47 1.61 26.12
N LEU A 22 2.67 0.71 25.13
CA LEU A 22 2.86 -0.72 25.39
C LEU A 22 4.12 -0.98 26.22
N THR A 23 5.20 -0.27 25.91
CA THR A 23 6.46 -0.38 26.66
C THR A 23 6.39 0.32 28.00
N GLU A 24 5.82 1.52 28.09
CA GLU A 24 5.76 2.33 29.31
C GLU A 24 4.77 1.77 30.34
N GLN A 25 3.60 1.33 29.89
CA GLN A 25 2.53 0.87 30.78
C GLN A 25 2.68 -0.61 31.16
N PHE A 26 3.09 -1.47 30.20
CA PHE A 26 3.14 -2.91 30.39
C PHE A 26 4.55 -3.48 30.46
N GLY A 27 5.59 -2.66 30.23
CA GLY A 27 6.97 -3.12 30.22
C GLY A 27 7.31 -4.05 29.05
N VAL A 28 6.46 -4.12 28.01
CA VAL A 28 6.64 -5.05 26.88
C VAL A 28 7.40 -4.36 25.75
N PRO A 29 8.61 -4.84 25.40
CA PRO A 29 9.38 -4.28 24.28
C PRO A 29 8.69 -4.52 22.94
N CYS A 30 8.72 -3.48 22.09
CA CYS A 30 8.15 -3.48 20.77
C CYS A 30 9.25 -3.41 19.71
N ASP A 31 9.39 -4.49 18.94
CA ASP A 31 10.24 -4.54 17.77
C ASP A 31 9.46 -4.14 16.51
N PHE A 32 10.18 -3.59 15.56
CA PHE A 32 9.63 -3.17 14.25
C PHE A 32 10.48 -3.77 13.16
N TYR A 33 9.82 -4.41 12.21
CA TYR A 33 10.48 -4.93 11.02
C TYR A 33 9.55 -4.78 9.81
N GLN A 34 10.04 -4.09 8.79
CA GLN A 34 9.26 -3.86 7.57
C GLN A 34 9.24 -5.15 6.73
N PHE A 35 8.16 -5.95 6.86
CA PHE A 35 8.02 -7.24 6.18
C PHE A 35 7.92 -7.13 4.66
N ILE A 36 7.55 -5.96 4.14
CA ILE A 36 7.39 -5.70 2.72
C ILE A 36 8.02 -4.37 2.35
N HIS A 37 8.53 -4.28 1.13
CA HIS A 37 8.97 -3.02 0.55
C HIS A 37 8.46 -2.89 -0.89
N ILE A 38 8.55 -1.70 -1.45
CA ILE A 38 8.12 -1.44 -2.82
C ILE A 38 9.35 -1.38 -3.71
N GLU A 39 9.30 -2.14 -4.82
CA GLU A 39 10.27 -2.09 -5.89
C GLU A 39 9.64 -1.59 -7.18
N GLY A 40 10.32 -0.68 -7.88
CA GLY A 40 9.94 -0.31 -9.24
C GLY A 40 10.31 -1.42 -10.22
N LEU A 41 9.42 -1.71 -11.18
CA LEU A 41 9.80 -2.58 -12.30
C LEU A 41 10.91 -1.93 -13.12
N GLU A 42 11.86 -2.73 -13.59
CA GLU A 42 12.84 -2.28 -14.55
C GLU A 42 12.21 -2.08 -15.95
N ALA A 43 12.79 -1.21 -16.77
CA ALA A 43 12.31 -0.98 -18.13
C ALA A 43 12.21 -2.27 -18.98
N ARG A 44 13.11 -3.25 -18.74
CA ARG A 44 13.09 -4.54 -19.43
C ARG A 44 11.84 -5.36 -19.06
N GLU A 45 11.45 -5.39 -17.80
CA GLU A 45 10.25 -6.08 -17.32
C GLU A 45 9.00 -5.38 -17.82
N PHE A 46 8.96 -4.04 -17.72
CA PHE A 46 7.80 -3.26 -18.16
C PHE A 46 7.51 -3.43 -19.65
N ARG A 47 8.54 -3.53 -20.50
CA ARG A 47 8.35 -3.78 -21.94
C ARG A 47 7.61 -5.09 -22.26
N GLN A 48 7.61 -6.07 -21.34
CA GLN A 48 6.86 -7.31 -21.51
C GLN A 48 5.35 -7.08 -21.52
N GLN A 49 4.87 -6.00 -20.90
CA GLN A 49 3.46 -5.61 -20.92
C GLN A 49 3.03 -5.03 -22.28
N ARG A 50 3.98 -4.76 -23.20
CA ARG A 50 3.74 -4.17 -24.52
C ARG A 50 2.94 -2.85 -24.47
N ILE A 51 3.25 -2.03 -23.47
CA ILE A 51 2.65 -0.71 -23.25
C ILE A 51 3.72 0.33 -23.53
N ASN A 52 3.40 1.31 -24.40
CA ASN A 52 4.18 2.53 -24.48
C ASN A 52 3.40 3.67 -23.79
N PRO A 53 3.92 4.26 -22.71
CA PRO A 53 3.23 5.33 -22.00
C PRO A 53 2.86 6.55 -22.86
N LEU A 54 3.59 6.79 -23.94
CA LEU A 54 3.36 7.92 -24.84
C LEU A 54 2.21 7.72 -25.85
N ASP A 55 1.64 6.52 -25.91
CA ASP A 55 0.45 6.26 -26.74
C ASP A 55 -0.84 6.76 -26.07
N TYR A 56 -0.76 7.27 -24.86
CA TYR A 56 -1.88 7.76 -24.07
C TYR A 56 -1.81 9.27 -23.90
N THR A 57 -2.99 9.90 -23.81
CA THR A 57 -3.09 11.36 -23.62
C THR A 57 -3.16 11.75 -22.14
N ALA A 58 -3.49 10.79 -21.29
CA ALA A 58 -3.70 11.02 -19.85
C ALA A 58 -3.17 9.87 -18.97
N ILE A 59 -2.61 10.24 -17.83
CA ILE A 59 -2.07 9.33 -16.81
C ILE A 59 -2.93 9.42 -15.56
N ILE A 60 -3.38 8.27 -15.03
CA ILE A 60 -4.10 8.18 -13.76
C ILE A 60 -3.13 7.77 -12.66
N LEU A 61 -3.07 8.57 -11.59
CA LEU A 61 -2.15 8.42 -10.46
C LEU A 61 -2.92 8.37 -9.14
N ASN A 62 -2.72 7.31 -8.37
CA ASN A 62 -3.38 7.10 -7.08
C ASN A 62 -2.53 7.51 -5.87
N SER A 63 -1.27 7.82 -6.06
CA SER A 63 -0.33 8.13 -4.98
C SER A 63 0.89 8.89 -5.49
N LYS A 64 1.64 9.50 -4.59
CA LYS A 64 2.97 10.06 -4.91
C LYS A 64 3.92 8.99 -5.43
N LEU A 65 3.81 7.77 -4.88
CA LEU A 65 4.61 6.63 -5.29
C LEU A 65 4.33 6.22 -6.75
N SER A 66 3.05 6.20 -7.17
CA SER A 66 2.71 5.94 -8.57
C SER A 66 3.29 6.99 -9.52
N ALA A 67 3.34 8.27 -9.10
CA ALA A 67 4.00 9.32 -9.86
C ALA A 67 5.53 9.10 -9.92
N ASP A 68 6.17 8.82 -8.79
CA ASP A 68 7.62 8.53 -8.76
C ASP A 68 7.99 7.39 -9.72
N HIS A 69 7.23 6.28 -9.71
CA HIS A 69 7.51 5.14 -10.59
C HIS A 69 7.20 5.41 -12.05
N PHE A 70 6.17 6.19 -12.36
CA PHE A 70 5.87 6.59 -13.73
C PHE A 70 7.04 7.38 -14.34
N PHE A 71 7.47 8.46 -13.67
CA PHE A 71 8.55 9.30 -14.19
C PHE A 71 9.90 8.59 -14.20
N ARG A 72 10.23 7.83 -13.15
CA ARG A 72 11.44 6.99 -13.12
C ARG A 72 11.49 6.05 -14.33
N LEU A 73 10.39 5.36 -14.60
CA LEU A 73 10.33 4.40 -15.70
C LEU A 73 10.43 5.09 -17.07
N CYS A 74 9.78 6.25 -17.24
CA CYS A 74 9.92 7.06 -18.46
C CYS A 74 11.38 7.49 -18.67
N GLU A 75 12.07 7.95 -17.62
CA GLU A 75 13.49 8.32 -17.67
C GLU A 75 14.37 7.13 -18.06
N GLU A 76 14.20 5.97 -17.41
CA GLU A 76 14.93 4.73 -17.69
C GLU A 76 14.71 4.24 -19.15
N MET A 77 13.49 4.41 -19.66
CA MET A 77 13.13 4.10 -21.04
C MET A 77 13.53 5.20 -22.03
N ARG A 78 14.07 6.31 -21.57
CA ARG A 78 14.40 7.51 -22.36
C ARG A 78 13.20 8.09 -23.11
N LEU A 79 12.04 8.07 -22.47
CA LEU A 79 10.82 8.64 -23.00
C LEU A 79 10.68 10.11 -22.54
N ASN A 80 10.47 11.01 -23.50
CA ASN A 80 10.17 12.40 -23.22
C ASN A 80 8.66 12.57 -23.08
N VAL A 81 8.17 12.67 -21.83
CA VAL A 81 6.74 12.89 -21.58
C VAL A 81 6.31 14.24 -22.13
N PRO A 82 5.31 14.30 -23.04
CA PRO A 82 4.89 15.53 -23.67
C PRO A 82 4.36 16.54 -22.64
N GLU A 83 4.60 17.84 -22.90
CA GLU A 83 3.99 18.88 -22.04
C GLU A 83 2.48 18.87 -22.07
N GLU A 84 1.88 18.34 -23.14
CA GLU A 84 0.44 18.20 -23.34
C GLU A 84 -0.21 17.10 -22.52
N MET A 85 0.59 16.19 -21.95
CA MET A 85 0.10 15.10 -21.12
C MET A 85 -0.80 15.61 -19.99
N HIS A 86 -1.96 14.98 -19.84
CA HIS A 86 -2.87 15.23 -18.74
C HIS A 86 -2.64 14.24 -17.58
N TYR A 87 -2.93 14.68 -16.37
CA TYR A 87 -2.77 13.86 -15.17
C TYR A 87 -4.05 13.89 -14.34
N TYR A 88 -4.56 12.71 -14.03
CA TYR A 88 -5.74 12.51 -13.19
C TYR A 88 -5.26 11.92 -11.86
N CYS A 89 -5.29 12.71 -10.81
CA CYS A 89 -4.76 12.38 -9.49
C CYS A 89 -5.92 12.20 -8.51
N VAL A 90 -5.89 11.15 -7.70
CA VAL A 90 -6.97 10.86 -6.74
C VAL A 90 -7.11 11.93 -5.64
N SER A 91 -6.11 12.80 -5.46
CA SER A 91 -6.16 13.89 -4.49
C SER A 91 -5.30 15.08 -4.90
N GLU A 92 -5.59 16.25 -4.32
CA GLU A 92 -4.77 17.45 -4.49
C GLU A 92 -3.30 17.21 -4.10
N ALA A 93 -3.05 16.48 -3.02
CA ALA A 93 -1.69 16.18 -2.56
C ALA A 93 -0.86 15.40 -3.58
N VAL A 94 -1.49 14.51 -4.37
CA VAL A 94 -0.85 13.81 -5.49
C VAL A 94 -0.66 14.75 -6.67
N GLY A 95 -1.68 15.55 -6.99
CA GLY A 95 -1.62 16.52 -8.08
C GLY A 95 -0.51 17.57 -7.89
N LEU A 96 -0.42 18.15 -6.70
CA LEU A 96 0.63 19.13 -6.38
C LEU A 96 2.03 18.50 -6.34
N TYR A 97 2.14 17.22 -5.99
CA TYR A 97 3.42 16.50 -5.99
C TYR A 97 4.06 16.41 -7.39
N LEU A 98 3.27 16.50 -8.45
CA LEU A 98 3.77 16.49 -9.83
C LEU A 98 4.68 17.66 -10.16
N GLN A 99 4.69 18.74 -9.37
CA GLN A 99 5.64 19.85 -9.51
C GLN A 99 7.11 19.39 -9.43
N LYS A 100 7.36 18.23 -8.84
CA LYS A 100 8.69 17.59 -8.83
C LYS A 100 9.17 17.18 -10.22
N TYR A 101 8.25 16.89 -11.15
CA TYR A 101 8.55 16.26 -12.42
C TYR A 101 8.18 17.11 -13.63
N ILE A 102 7.15 17.95 -13.51
CA ILE A 102 6.61 18.72 -14.62
C ILE A 102 6.46 20.19 -14.27
N GLN A 103 6.45 21.05 -15.30
CA GLN A 103 5.96 22.41 -15.14
C GLN A 103 4.44 22.34 -14.86
N TYR A 104 4.07 22.52 -13.61
CA TYR A 104 2.68 22.42 -13.17
C TYR A 104 1.80 23.45 -13.88
N ARG A 105 0.72 22.97 -14.50
CA ARG A 105 -0.32 23.79 -15.12
C ARG A 105 -1.68 23.25 -14.68
N LYS A 106 -2.45 24.08 -13.96
CA LYS A 106 -3.78 23.71 -13.43
C LYS A 106 -4.73 23.10 -14.48
N ARG A 107 -4.61 23.49 -15.75
CA ARG A 107 -5.44 22.96 -16.86
C ARG A 107 -5.07 21.53 -17.28
N ARG A 108 -3.97 20.96 -16.77
CA ARG A 108 -3.45 19.62 -17.14
C ARG A 108 -3.44 18.64 -15.99
N VAL A 109 -3.65 19.12 -14.78
CA VAL A 109 -3.66 18.28 -13.57
C VAL A 109 -5.04 18.37 -12.93
N PHE A 110 -5.73 17.24 -12.89
CA PHE A 110 -7.10 17.11 -12.41
C PHE A 110 -7.12 16.28 -11.15
N PHE A 111 -7.82 16.73 -10.13
CA PHE A 111 -8.10 16.01 -8.91
C PHE A 111 -9.46 16.43 -8.37
N PRO A 112 -10.14 15.59 -7.57
CA PRO A 112 -11.42 15.92 -6.99
C PRO A 112 -11.27 17.00 -5.91
N GLU A 113 -12.29 17.83 -5.73
CA GLU A 113 -12.33 18.82 -4.62
C GLU A 113 -12.50 18.12 -3.27
N THR A 114 -13.21 16.99 -3.27
CA THR A 114 -13.44 16.15 -2.10
C THR A 114 -13.29 14.68 -2.48
N GLY A 115 -12.85 13.85 -1.53
CA GLY A 115 -12.59 12.44 -1.79
C GLY A 115 -11.13 12.17 -2.14
N ASN A 116 -10.83 10.89 -2.33
CA ASN A 116 -9.48 10.41 -2.67
C ASN A 116 -9.52 9.04 -3.37
N ARG A 117 -10.66 8.69 -3.98
CA ARG A 117 -10.88 7.43 -4.68
C ARG A 117 -10.89 7.65 -6.19
N PHE A 118 -10.76 6.57 -6.93
CA PHE A 118 -10.81 6.63 -8.40
C PHE A 118 -12.16 7.09 -8.93
N GLU A 119 -13.26 6.74 -8.26
CA GLU A 119 -14.62 7.16 -8.61
C GLU A 119 -14.77 8.68 -8.61
N ASP A 120 -14.05 9.36 -7.74
CA ASP A 120 -14.10 10.82 -7.61
C ASP A 120 -13.48 11.54 -8.82
N LEU A 121 -12.74 10.83 -9.70
CA LEU A 121 -12.19 11.35 -10.96
C LEU A 121 -13.20 11.36 -12.12
N LEU A 122 -14.24 10.52 -12.07
CA LEU A 122 -15.20 10.34 -13.17
C LEU A 122 -15.79 11.65 -13.70
N PRO A 123 -16.20 12.64 -12.88
CA PRO A 123 -16.75 13.89 -13.38
C PRO A 123 -15.75 14.70 -14.24
N ALA A 124 -14.45 14.62 -13.92
CA ALA A 124 -13.42 15.29 -14.71
C ALA A 124 -13.12 14.54 -16.02
N MET A 125 -13.16 13.20 -15.98
CA MET A 125 -12.93 12.34 -17.14
C MET A 125 -14.07 12.42 -18.16
N HIS A 126 -15.31 12.37 -17.72
CA HIS A 126 -16.48 12.51 -18.62
C HIS A 126 -16.52 13.84 -19.39
N ARG A 127 -15.91 14.90 -18.85
CA ARG A 127 -15.78 16.18 -19.58
C ARG A 127 -14.76 16.14 -20.74
N ARG A 128 -14.01 15.02 -20.88
CA ARG A 128 -12.96 14.85 -21.90
C ARG A 128 -13.05 13.47 -22.57
N PRO A 129 -14.08 13.24 -23.38
CA PRO A 129 -14.38 11.90 -23.92
C PRO A 129 -13.34 11.38 -24.94
N ASN A 130 -12.46 12.26 -25.44
CA ASN A 130 -11.44 11.88 -26.43
C ASN A 130 -10.10 11.51 -25.82
N GLU A 131 -10.00 11.46 -24.50
CA GLU A 131 -8.75 11.07 -23.86
C GLU A 131 -8.59 9.55 -23.80
N THR A 132 -7.35 9.11 -23.91
CA THR A 132 -6.91 7.73 -23.70
C THR A 132 -6.12 7.66 -22.40
N TYR A 133 -6.49 6.73 -21.51
CA TYR A 133 -6.00 6.71 -20.15
C TYR A 133 -5.05 5.55 -19.89
N LEU A 134 -3.86 5.86 -19.35
CA LEU A 134 -2.95 4.90 -18.74
C LEU A 134 -3.05 4.98 -17.22
N MET A 135 -3.39 3.88 -16.57
CA MET A 135 -3.53 3.81 -15.11
C MET A 135 -2.29 3.16 -14.50
N VAL A 136 -1.53 3.94 -13.72
CA VAL A 136 -0.31 3.45 -13.06
C VAL A 136 -0.68 2.71 -11.78
N LEU A 137 -0.28 1.44 -11.71
CA LEU A 137 -0.67 0.51 -10.66
C LEU A 137 0.53 -0.27 -10.09
N SER A 138 0.33 -0.86 -8.92
CA SER A 138 1.17 -1.94 -8.41
C SER A 138 0.68 -3.30 -8.90
N ASP A 139 1.49 -4.31 -8.69
CA ASP A 139 1.16 -5.72 -8.96
C ASP A 139 -0.03 -6.26 -8.15
N ILE A 140 -0.29 -5.67 -6.97
CA ILE A 140 -1.39 -6.07 -6.07
C ILE A 140 -2.70 -5.28 -6.31
N HIS A 141 -2.86 -4.63 -7.48
CA HIS A 141 -4.11 -3.94 -7.83
C HIS A 141 -5.27 -4.94 -7.99
N THR A 142 -6.49 -4.44 -7.81
CA THR A 142 -7.70 -5.26 -7.97
C THR A 142 -8.36 -5.00 -9.32
N GLN A 143 -8.95 -6.04 -9.92
CA GLN A 143 -9.71 -5.92 -11.15
C GLN A 143 -10.93 -4.99 -10.97
N ASP A 144 -11.47 -4.89 -9.76
CA ASP A 144 -12.62 -4.02 -9.44
C ASP A 144 -12.33 -2.55 -9.74
N GLN A 145 -11.09 -2.10 -9.52
CA GLN A 145 -10.69 -0.73 -9.86
C GLN A 145 -10.79 -0.45 -11.37
N ILE A 146 -10.42 -1.42 -12.19
CA ILE A 146 -10.50 -1.31 -13.65
C ILE A 146 -11.97 -1.42 -14.10
N ASN A 147 -12.71 -2.38 -13.54
CA ASN A 147 -14.12 -2.61 -13.85
C ASN A 147 -15.00 -1.39 -13.50
N MET A 148 -14.64 -0.66 -12.45
CA MET A 148 -15.34 0.57 -12.06
C MET A 148 -15.29 1.63 -13.20
N PHE A 149 -14.14 1.85 -13.83
CA PHE A 149 -14.04 2.75 -14.97
C PHE A 149 -14.83 2.23 -16.17
N ALA A 150 -14.70 0.93 -16.48
CA ALA A 150 -15.44 0.31 -17.60
C ALA A 150 -16.96 0.43 -17.41
N SER A 151 -17.47 0.24 -16.20
CA SER A 151 -18.89 0.40 -15.86
C SER A 151 -19.39 1.84 -16.03
N ASN A 152 -18.48 2.82 -16.09
CA ASN A 152 -18.77 4.22 -16.33
C ASN A 152 -18.40 4.66 -17.77
N ASN A 153 -18.26 3.71 -18.70
CA ASN A 153 -17.91 3.93 -20.11
C ASN A 153 -16.56 4.65 -20.29
N ILE A 154 -15.61 4.42 -19.40
CA ILE A 154 -14.24 4.92 -19.51
C ILE A 154 -13.31 3.72 -19.64
N GLU A 155 -12.61 3.64 -20.78
CA GLU A 155 -11.58 2.63 -20.97
C GLU A 155 -10.26 3.12 -20.38
N VAL A 156 -9.68 2.31 -19.50
CA VAL A 156 -8.36 2.57 -18.91
C VAL A 156 -7.43 1.40 -19.20
N LYS A 157 -6.21 1.69 -19.57
CA LYS A 157 -5.14 0.68 -19.71
C LYS A 157 -4.38 0.56 -18.40
N PRO A 158 -4.46 -0.57 -17.69
CA PRO A 158 -3.63 -0.78 -16.50
C PRO A 158 -2.17 -0.98 -16.90
N ALA A 159 -1.27 -0.32 -16.18
CA ALA A 159 0.18 -0.43 -16.34
C ALA A 159 0.82 -0.68 -14.97
N VAL A 160 1.30 -1.90 -14.75
CA VAL A 160 2.04 -2.25 -13.54
C VAL A 160 3.44 -1.68 -13.65
N MET A 161 3.79 -0.74 -12.78
CA MET A 161 5.09 -0.06 -12.80
C MET A 161 5.92 -0.30 -11.54
N TYR A 162 5.33 -0.90 -10.51
CA TYR A 162 6.00 -1.25 -9.26
C TYR A 162 5.31 -2.45 -8.63
N ARG A 163 6.01 -3.10 -7.70
CA ARG A 163 5.53 -4.29 -7.01
C ARG A 163 5.81 -4.23 -5.51
N THR A 164 5.03 -4.98 -4.74
CA THR A 164 5.26 -5.21 -3.32
C THR A 164 6.06 -6.49 -3.15
N VAL A 165 7.23 -6.38 -2.55
CA VAL A 165 8.18 -7.49 -2.38
C VAL A 165 8.37 -7.80 -0.90
N THR A 166 8.47 -9.07 -0.58
CA THR A 166 8.83 -9.53 0.77
C THR A 166 10.24 -9.11 1.11
N THR A 167 10.41 -8.49 2.27
CA THR A 167 11.73 -8.21 2.84
C THR A 167 12.23 -9.47 3.55
N PRO A 168 13.38 -10.04 3.16
CA PRO A 168 13.93 -11.20 3.83
C PRO A 168 14.22 -10.93 5.31
N TRP A 169 13.82 -11.85 6.19
CA TRP A 169 14.18 -11.76 7.59
C TRP A 169 15.69 -11.98 7.77
N PRO A 170 16.38 -11.20 8.64
CA PRO A 170 17.81 -11.40 8.89
C PRO A 170 18.08 -12.79 9.47
N GLU A 171 19.03 -13.52 8.90
CA GLU A 171 19.36 -14.89 9.30
C GLU A 171 19.88 -14.99 10.76
N ASP A 172 20.54 -13.93 11.24
CA ASP A 172 21.10 -13.82 12.58
C ASP A 172 20.09 -13.38 13.65
N LYS A 173 18.86 -13.00 13.24
CA LYS A 173 17.83 -12.50 14.17
C LYS A 173 16.85 -13.61 14.53
N PRO A 174 16.73 -13.98 15.82
CA PRO A 174 15.72 -14.94 16.28
C PRO A 174 14.31 -14.45 15.98
N PHE A 175 13.41 -15.38 15.63
CA PHE A 175 11.98 -15.10 15.44
C PHE A 175 11.18 -15.72 16.60
N ASP A 176 11.23 -15.05 17.75
CA ASP A 176 10.72 -15.53 19.04
C ASP A 176 9.78 -14.49 19.69
N TYR A 177 8.66 -14.21 19.03
CA TYR A 177 7.70 -13.19 19.48
C TYR A 177 6.45 -13.83 20.06
N ASP A 178 5.92 -13.23 21.14
CA ASP A 178 4.66 -13.64 21.74
C ASP A 178 3.46 -13.05 21.01
N VAL A 179 3.65 -11.85 20.40
CA VAL A 179 2.64 -11.20 19.55
C VAL A 179 3.27 -10.75 18.24
N ILE A 180 2.62 -11.04 17.11
CA ILE A 180 2.97 -10.55 15.78
C ILE A 180 1.81 -9.70 15.27
N ALA A 181 2.07 -8.42 15.01
CA ALA A 181 1.09 -7.47 14.52
C ALA A 181 1.25 -7.23 13.01
N LEU A 182 0.24 -7.61 12.22
CA LEU A 182 0.21 -7.56 10.76
C LEU A 182 -0.78 -6.51 10.28
N PHE A 183 -0.36 -5.67 9.32
CA PHE A 183 -1.13 -4.52 8.85
C PHE A 183 -1.74 -4.72 7.46
N THR A 184 -1.24 -5.68 6.68
CA THR A 184 -1.66 -5.87 5.28
C THR A 184 -1.65 -7.35 4.88
N PRO A 185 -2.45 -7.75 3.89
CA PRO A 185 -2.37 -9.10 3.30
C PRO A 185 -0.97 -9.45 2.79
N ALA A 186 -0.26 -8.47 2.21
CA ALA A 186 1.12 -8.66 1.77
C ALA A 186 2.07 -8.97 2.93
N GLY A 187 1.83 -8.38 4.13
CA GLY A 187 2.56 -8.72 5.35
C GLY A 187 2.32 -10.15 5.82
N VAL A 188 1.11 -10.68 5.65
CA VAL A 188 0.77 -12.09 5.92
C VAL A 188 1.54 -13.02 4.97
N LYS A 189 1.53 -12.71 3.67
CA LYS A 189 2.31 -13.43 2.66
C LYS A 189 3.79 -13.43 3.01
N ALA A 190 4.33 -12.27 3.38
CA ALA A 190 5.74 -12.11 3.76
C ALA A 190 6.11 -12.91 5.02
N LEU A 191 5.21 -13.01 6.01
CA LEU A 191 5.40 -13.89 7.16
C LEU A 191 5.55 -15.35 6.71
N HIS A 192 4.66 -15.81 5.85
CA HIS A 192 4.69 -17.19 5.36
C HIS A 192 5.92 -17.48 4.48
N GLU A 193 6.32 -16.54 3.63
CA GLU A 193 7.50 -16.69 2.77
C GLU A 193 8.82 -16.70 3.57
N ASN A 194 8.93 -15.86 4.60
CA ASN A 194 10.11 -15.85 5.47
C ASN A 194 10.19 -17.09 6.36
N PHE A 195 9.04 -17.64 6.76
CA PHE A 195 8.97 -18.71 7.76
C PHE A 195 7.98 -19.82 7.34
N PRO A 196 8.25 -20.55 6.25
CA PRO A 196 7.29 -21.55 5.71
C PRO A 196 7.00 -22.70 6.66
N GLU A 197 7.98 -23.03 7.52
CA GLU A 197 7.83 -24.10 8.52
C GLU A 197 7.35 -23.60 9.89
N TRP A 198 7.20 -22.29 10.06
CA TRP A 198 6.74 -21.71 11.33
C TRP A 198 5.29 -22.11 11.61
N ARG A 199 5.03 -22.41 12.86
CA ARG A 199 3.69 -22.71 13.35
C ARG A 199 3.34 -21.74 14.46
N GLN A 200 2.16 -21.16 14.38
CA GLN A 200 1.73 -20.11 15.32
C GLN A 200 1.79 -20.55 16.80
N GLY A 201 1.38 -21.78 17.11
CA GLY A 201 1.41 -22.30 18.47
C GLY A 201 0.70 -21.37 19.45
N LYS A 202 1.45 -20.86 20.44
CA LYS A 202 0.98 -19.92 21.47
C LYS A 202 1.13 -18.45 21.08
N THR A 203 1.84 -18.16 20.00
CA THR A 203 2.01 -16.78 19.51
C THR A 203 0.66 -16.19 19.13
N LEU A 204 0.39 -15.00 19.60
CA LEU A 204 -0.82 -14.26 19.25
C LEU A 204 -0.59 -13.50 17.96
N ILE A 205 -1.59 -13.51 17.06
CA ILE A 205 -1.57 -12.70 15.84
C ILE A 205 -2.58 -11.58 15.99
N ALA A 206 -2.08 -10.35 15.85
CA ALA A 206 -2.88 -9.14 15.81
C ALA A 206 -2.99 -8.65 14.36
N ALA A 207 -4.22 -8.47 13.85
CA ALA A 207 -4.51 -8.14 12.46
C ALA A 207 -5.21 -6.79 12.31
N PHE A 208 -4.73 -5.96 11.38
CA PHE A 208 -5.37 -4.69 11.04
C PHE A 208 -6.20 -4.80 9.75
N GLY A 209 -7.50 -4.57 9.88
CA GLY A 209 -8.44 -4.50 8.76
C GLY A 209 -8.86 -5.88 8.22
N GLU A 210 -10.02 -5.89 7.58
CA GLU A 210 -10.69 -7.11 7.11
C GLU A 210 -9.86 -7.90 6.08
N GLY A 211 -9.15 -7.19 5.19
CA GLY A 211 -8.28 -7.84 4.19
C GLY A 211 -7.15 -8.65 4.81
N THR A 212 -6.54 -8.16 5.90
CA THR A 212 -5.48 -8.87 6.63
C THR A 212 -6.04 -10.06 7.40
N ILE A 213 -7.21 -9.90 8.02
CA ILE A 213 -7.91 -10.99 8.72
C ILE A 213 -8.20 -12.12 7.74
N ARG A 214 -8.78 -11.81 6.58
CA ARG A 214 -9.07 -12.81 5.54
C ARG A 214 -7.82 -13.52 5.05
N ALA A 215 -6.74 -12.79 4.78
CA ALA A 215 -5.48 -13.40 4.35
C ALA A 215 -4.88 -14.35 5.40
N LEU A 216 -5.05 -14.06 6.69
CA LEU A 216 -4.65 -14.96 7.78
C LEU A 216 -5.51 -16.22 7.82
N ASP A 217 -6.84 -16.08 7.71
CA ASP A 217 -7.76 -17.21 7.66
C ASP A 217 -7.46 -18.13 6.47
N GLU A 218 -7.19 -17.56 5.29
CA GLU A 218 -6.83 -18.31 4.07
C GLU A 218 -5.50 -19.08 4.21
N THR A 219 -4.57 -18.57 5.00
CA THR A 219 -3.28 -19.23 5.29
C THR A 219 -3.35 -20.18 6.50
N GLY A 220 -4.51 -20.28 7.17
CA GLY A 220 -4.72 -21.14 8.32
C GLY A 220 -4.16 -20.61 9.65
N TYR A 221 -3.82 -19.32 9.71
CA TYR A 221 -3.42 -18.67 10.94
C TYR A 221 -4.63 -18.17 11.75
N ARG A 222 -4.57 -18.35 13.06
CA ARG A 222 -5.60 -17.87 13.99
C ARG A 222 -5.40 -16.38 14.25
N VAL A 223 -6.47 -15.58 14.13
CA VAL A 223 -6.47 -14.17 14.50
C VAL A 223 -6.95 -14.01 15.93
N ASP A 224 -6.07 -13.55 16.81
CA ASP A 224 -6.33 -13.41 18.24
C ASP A 224 -6.79 -11.99 18.61
N ILE A 225 -6.24 -10.95 17.94
CA ILE A 225 -6.51 -9.55 18.20
C ILE A 225 -6.85 -8.85 16.90
N LYS A 226 -7.95 -8.08 16.88
CA LYS A 226 -8.44 -7.39 15.67
C LYS A 226 -8.51 -5.89 15.89
N ALA A 227 -8.13 -5.12 14.87
CA ALA A 227 -8.29 -3.66 14.84
C ALA A 227 -8.55 -3.14 13.41
N GLY A 228 -8.98 -1.90 13.29
CA GLY A 228 -9.19 -1.22 12.02
C GLY A 228 -10.66 -0.88 11.75
N PRO A 229 -10.98 -0.41 10.53
CA PRO A 229 -12.34 -0.04 10.17
C PRO A 229 -13.32 -1.20 10.36
N GLY A 230 -14.44 -0.94 11.05
CA GLY A 230 -15.46 -1.96 11.36
C GLY A 230 -15.12 -2.88 12.52
N GLN A 231 -13.98 -2.72 13.17
CA GLN A 231 -13.57 -3.45 14.37
C GLN A 231 -13.79 -2.59 15.62
N GLU A 232 -13.78 -3.22 16.81
CA GLU A 232 -13.91 -2.55 18.11
C GLU A 232 -12.84 -1.48 18.34
N PHE A 233 -11.60 -1.76 17.90
CA PHE A 233 -10.46 -0.87 18.07
C PHE A 233 -10.03 -0.27 16.74
N ALA A 234 -9.77 1.04 16.73
CA ALA A 234 -9.29 1.75 15.55
C ALA A 234 -7.80 1.48 15.22
N SER A 235 -7.00 0.99 16.17
CA SER A 235 -5.56 0.73 16.00
C SER A 235 -5.09 -0.52 16.72
N LEU A 236 -4.07 -1.19 16.15
CA LEU A 236 -3.47 -2.38 16.78
C LEU A 236 -2.84 -2.10 18.14
N PRO A 237 -2.09 -0.99 18.37
CA PRO A 237 -1.55 -0.72 19.69
C PRO A 237 -2.62 -0.65 20.78
N THR A 238 -3.79 -0.03 20.47
CA THR A 238 -4.90 0.06 21.42
C THR A 238 -5.54 -1.31 21.69
N ALA A 239 -5.75 -2.12 20.64
CA ALA A 239 -6.29 -3.46 20.77
C ALA A 239 -5.36 -4.39 21.57
N ILE A 240 -4.06 -4.30 21.34
CA ILE A 240 -3.06 -5.07 22.07
C ILE A 240 -3.00 -4.62 23.55
N ALA A 241 -3.06 -3.31 23.82
CA ALA A 241 -3.10 -2.80 25.20
C ALA A 241 -4.31 -3.34 25.97
N ASP A 242 -5.51 -3.30 25.39
CA ASP A 242 -6.72 -3.87 25.97
C ASP A 242 -6.59 -5.38 26.24
N TYR A 243 -6.00 -6.11 25.28
CA TYR A 243 -5.73 -7.53 25.47
C TYR A 243 -4.80 -7.80 26.66
N LEU A 244 -3.72 -7.01 26.78
CA LEU A 244 -2.78 -7.12 27.90
C LEU A 244 -3.42 -6.80 29.24
N GLU A 245 -4.28 -5.75 29.30
CA GLU A 245 -5.02 -5.39 30.53
C GLU A 245 -5.95 -6.52 31.00
N LYS A 246 -6.63 -7.19 30.06
CA LYS A 246 -7.58 -8.28 30.37
C LYS A 246 -6.91 -9.61 30.75
N ASN A 247 -5.63 -9.79 30.39
CA ASN A 247 -4.87 -11.04 30.59
C ASN A 247 -3.60 -10.86 31.43
N ALA A 248 -3.53 -9.76 32.17
CA ALA A 248 -2.44 -9.45 33.10
C ALA A 248 -2.42 -10.34 34.34
#